data_f6e7bd403463a8bfa6e2046d0a93a2dc
#
_entry.id   f6e7bd403463a8bfa6e2046d0a93a2dc
#
_cell.length_a   1.000
_cell.length_b   1.000
_cell.length_c   1.000
_cell.angle_alpha   90.00
_cell.angle_beta   90.00
_cell.angle_gamma   90.00
#
_symmetry.space_group_name_H-M   'P 1'
#
loop_
_entity.id
_entity.type
_entity.pdbx_description
1 polymer ?
#
loop_
_entity_poly.entity_id
_entity_poly.type
_entity_poly.pdbx_seq_one_letter_code
_entity_poly.pdbx_strand_id
1 'polypeptide(L)'
;MRELSRMSDEEINKIADNMSDYFLRVIEEDYSKINFNSLEKRLKTKYMHDSHSAMFLDGRKGVRIIVDHGISKQWSEINCKTEIKIFEKCGIEVTDHIIREKVYSYGIQREKKFYKELEKIPDSEWLNTTNVTRTISQDVLGQIEKTATSIGFTLENVLQLMAENAFITQLRSKMK
;
A
#
# COMPACT_ATOMS: atom_id res chain seq x y z
N MET A 1 29.52 -17.91 6.44
CA MET A 1 28.31 -17.31 5.81
C MET A 1 28.83 -16.57 4.58
N ARG A 2 28.47 -17.01 3.37
CA ARG A 2 28.77 -16.24 2.16
C ARG A 2 27.91 -14.97 2.24
N GLU A 3 28.54 -13.80 2.27
CA GLU A 3 27.83 -12.54 1.98
C GLU A 3 27.20 -12.73 0.59
N LEU A 4 25.89 -12.77 0.54
CA LEU A 4 25.17 -12.63 -0.72
C LEU A 4 25.56 -11.27 -1.27
N SER A 5 26.35 -11.25 -2.36
CA SER A 5 26.74 -10.03 -3.03
C SER A 5 25.47 -9.21 -3.28
N ARG A 6 25.46 -7.96 -2.83
CA ARG A 6 24.32 -7.07 -3.01
C ARG A 6 24.08 -6.89 -4.51
N MET A 7 22.88 -7.22 -4.97
CA MET A 7 22.51 -7.02 -6.37
C MET A 7 22.60 -5.54 -6.74
N SER A 8 22.97 -5.25 -7.95
CA SER A 8 22.90 -3.90 -8.52
C SER A 8 21.43 -3.47 -8.72
N ASP A 9 21.20 -2.16 -8.80
CA ASP A 9 19.87 -1.62 -9.11
C ASP A 9 19.33 -2.11 -10.47
N GLU A 10 20.22 -2.35 -11.43
CA GLU A 10 19.87 -2.88 -12.74
C GLU A 10 19.37 -4.33 -12.65
N GLU A 11 20.06 -5.17 -11.89
CA GLU A 11 19.65 -6.56 -11.64
C GLU A 11 18.30 -6.61 -10.93
N ILE A 12 18.10 -5.77 -9.90
CA ILE A 12 16.83 -5.66 -9.17
C ILE A 12 15.70 -5.23 -10.11
N ASN A 13 15.93 -4.23 -10.96
CA ASN A 13 14.94 -3.76 -11.92
C ASN A 13 14.57 -4.84 -12.95
N LYS A 14 15.55 -5.59 -13.45
CA LYS A 14 15.32 -6.69 -14.38
C LYS A 14 14.52 -7.83 -13.75
N ILE A 15 14.81 -8.16 -12.50
CA ILE A 15 14.04 -9.15 -11.74
C ILE A 15 12.61 -8.67 -11.55
N ALA A 16 12.42 -7.42 -11.13
CA ALA A 16 11.10 -6.83 -10.93
C ALA A 16 10.26 -6.81 -12.21
N ASP A 17 10.87 -6.50 -13.38
CA ASP A 17 10.20 -6.58 -14.68
C ASP A 17 9.74 -8.00 -15.00
N ASN A 18 10.63 -8.97 -14.88
CA ASN A 18 10.31 -10.36 -15.17
C ASN A 18 9.21 -10.91 -14.25
N MET A 19 9.28 -10.58 -12.95
CA MET A 19 8.29 -11.00 -11.98
C MET A 19 6.93 -10.34 -12.24
N SER A 20 6.91 -9.05 -12.60
CA SER A 20 5.66 -8.35 -12.93
C SER A 20 5.01 -8.93 -14.19
N ASP A 21 5.78 -9.24 -15.22
CA ASP A 21 5.29 -9.89 -16.44
C ASP A 21 4.73 -11.28 -16.16
N TYR A 22 5.45 -12.07 -15.36
CA TYR A 22 4.98 -13.40 -14.95
C TYR A 22 3.65 -13.30 -14.19
N PHE A 23 3.59 -12.40 -13.21
CA PHE A 23 2.37 -12.20 -12.40
C PHE A 23 1.17 -11.81 -13.26
N LEU A 24 1.36 -10.89 -14.20
CA LEU A 24 0.29 -10.42 -15.08
C LEU A 24 -0.18 -11.52 -16.06
N ARG A 25 0.74 -12.31 -16.62
CA ARG A 25 0.39 -13.46 -17.49
C ARG A 25 -0.41 -14.54 -16.76
N VAL A 26 -0.12 -14.76 -15.48
CA VAL A 26 -0.89 -15.73 -14.66
C VAL A 26 -2.29 -15.19 -14.34
N ILE A 27 -2.47 -13.87 -14.35
CA ILE A 27 -3.75 -13.25 -14.00
C ILE A 27 -4.68 -13.18 -15.22
N GLU A 28 -4.20 -12.64 -16.33
CA GLU A 28 -5.03 -12.37 -17.50
C GLU A 28 -4.15 -12.12 -18.74
N GLU A 29 -4.62 -12.57 -19.92
CA GLU A 29 -3.90 -12.33 -21.18
C GLU A 29 -3.99 -10.86 -21.64
N ASP A 30 -5.02 -10.12 -21.23
CA ASP A 30 -5.25 -8.73 -21.59
C ASP A 30 -5.20 -7.82 -20.36
N TYR A 31 -4.05 -7.18 -20.16
CA TYR A 31 -3.79 -6.30 -19.02
C TYR A 31 -4.69 -5.06 -18.97
N SER A 32 -5.22 -4.62 -20.12
CA SER A 32 -6.12 -3.46 -20.20
C SER A 32 -7.44 -3.65 -19.47
N LYS A 33 -7.83 -4.91 -19.23
CA LYS A 33 -9.05 -5.28 -18.50
C LYS A 33 -8.84 -5.39 -16.99
N ILE A 34 -7.60 -5.37 -16.54
CA ILE A 34 -7.30 -5.47 -15.11
C ILE A 34 -7.59 -4.12 -14.46
N ASN A 35 -8.47 -4.12 -13.48
CA ASN A 35 -8.76 -2.93 -12.66
C ASN A 35 -8.16 -3.05 -11.25
N PHE A 36 -8.14 -1.92 -10.53
CA PHE A 36 -7.60 -1.86 -9.18
C PHE A 36 -8.19 -2.94 -8.25
N ASN A 37 -9.50 -3.14 -8.26
CA ASN A 37 -10.16 -4.07 -7.34
C ASN A 37 -9.73 -5.53 -7.58
N SER A 38 -9.53 -5.91 -8.86
CA SER A 38 -9.02 -7.24 -9.21
C SER A 38 -7.57 -7.43 -8.75
N LEU A 39 -6.71 -6.42 -8.95
CA LEU A 39 -5.32 -6.44 -8.46
C LEU A 39 -5.27 -6.50 -6.93
N GLU A 40 -6.02 -5.65 -6.25
CA GLU A 40 -6.10 -5.63 -4.78
C GLU A 40 -6.45 -7.01 -4.21
N LYS A 41 -7.48 -7.65 -4.77
CA LYS A 41 -7.89 -8.99 -4.35
C LYS A 41 -6.77 -10.01 -4.52
N ARG A 42 -6.05 -9.97 -5.64
CA ARG A 42 -4.97 -10.92 -5.95
C ARG A 42 -3.72 -10.66 -5.10
N LEU A 43 -3.36 -9.41 -4.87
CA LEU A 43 -2.26 -9.06 -3.97
C LEU A 43 -2.56 -9.50 -2.53
N LYS A 44 -3.80 -9.31 -2.04
CA LYS A 44 -4.22 -9.84 -0.73
C LYS A 44 -4.05 -11.35 -0.65
N THR A 45 -4.45 -12.08 -1.68
CA THR A 45 -4.24 -13.54 -1.76
C THR A 45 -2.76 -13.89 -1.75
N LYS A 46 -1.93 -13.20 -2.55
CA LYS A 46 -0.47 -13.39 -2.57
C LYS A 46 0.14 -13.22 -1.18
N TYR A 47 -0.18 -12.12 -0.49
CA TYR A 47 0.38 -11.86 0.85
C TYR A 47 -0.02 -12.91 1.87
N MET A 48 -1.26 -13.41 1.81
CA MET A 48 -1.70 -14.51 2.68
C MET A 48 -0.89 -15.80 2.42
N HIS A 49 -0.62 -16.14 1.17
CA HIS A 49 0.20 -17.30 0.82
C HIS A 49 1.65 -17.15 1.25
N ASP A 50 2.21 -15.95 1.09
CA ASP A 50 3.62 -15.66 1.41
C ASP A 50 3.82 -15.42 2.92
N SER A 51 2.77 -15.51 3.74
CA SER A 51 2.80 -15.19 5.17
C SER A 51 3.25 -13.77 5.47
N HIS A 52 2.99 -12.83 4.56
CA HIS A 52 3.27 -11.41 4.74
C HIS A 52 2.10 -10.70 5.41
N SER A 53 2.38 -9.75 6.28
CA SER A 53 1.38 -8.81 6.77
C SER A 53 1.22 -7.66 5.80
N ALA A 54 0.00 -7.41 5.32
CA ALA A 54 -0.28 -6.31 4.43
C ALA A 54 -1.50 -5.51 4.86
N MET A 55 -1.37 -4.19 4.83
CA MET A 55 -2.46 -3.25 5.10
C MET A 55 -2.79 -2.46 3.84
N PHE A 56 -4.07 -2.28 3.58
CA PHE A 56 -4.61 -1.47 2.49
C PHE A 56 -5.44 -0.37 3.12
N LEU A 57 -4.91 0.84 3.14
CA LEU A 57 -5.52 2.00 3.78
C LEU A 57 -6.00 2.98 2.72
N ASP A 58 -7.32 3.14 2.64
CA ASP A 58 -7.93 4.17 1.80
C ASP A 58 -7.70 5.55 2.41
N GLY A 59 -7.12 6.46 1.64
CA GLY A 59 -6.94 7.87 1.99
C GLY A 59 -7.58 8.80 0.96
N ARG A 60 -7.58 10.09 1.24
CA ARG A 60 -8.15 11.13 0.34
C ARG A 60 -7.54 11.12 -1.05
N LYS A 61 -6.24 10.80 -1.16
CA LYS A 61 -5.48 10.86 -2.42
C LYS A 61 -5.30 9.49 -3.10
N GLY A 62 -5.75 8.42 -2.47
CA GLY A 62 -5.52 7.08 -3.01
C GLY A 62 -5.50 6.01 -1.94
N VAL A 63 -5.00 4.86 -2.31
CA VAL A 63 -4.79 3.73 -1.40
C VAL A 63 -3.33 3.66 -1.04
N ARG A 64 -3.00 3.60 0.25
CA ARG A 64 -1.67 3.24 0.73
C ARG A 64 -1.62 1.75 0.99
N ILE A 65 -0.69 1.07 0.34
CA ILE A 65 -0.38 -0.34 0.62
C ILE A 65 0.90 -0.37 1.44
N ILE A 66 0.88 -1.10 2.55
CA ILE A 66 2.02 -1.29 3.45
C ILE A 66 2.20 -2.78 3.62
N VAL A 67 3.40 -3.28 3.35
CA VAL A 67 3.73 -4.71 3.42
C VAL A 67 4.90 -4.93 4.36
N ASP A 68 4.69 -5.72 5.41
CA ASP A 68 5.73 -6.24 6.28
C ASP A 68 5.96 -7.72 5.97
N HIS A 69 7.14 -8.03 5.45
CA HIS A 69 7.53 -9.40 5.07
C HIS A 69 8.62 -9.99 5.97
N GLY A 70 9.22 -9.20 6.84
CA GLY A 70 10.18 -9.67 7.84
C GLY A 70 11.53 -10.19 7.28
N ILE A 71 11.83 -10.08 5.96
CA ILE A 71 12.97 -10.76 5.32
C ILE A 71 14.22 -9.87 5.27
N SER A 72 14.36 -9.00 4.26
CA SER A 72 15.54 -8.16 4.06
C SER A 72 15.23 -6.94 3.20
N LYS A 73 16.13 -5.94 3.24
CA LYS A 73 16.01 -4.73 2.41
C LYS A 73 15.96 -5.05 0.92
N GLN A 74 16.80 -5.97 0.45
CA GLN A 74 16.84 -6.36 -0.95
C GLN A 74 15.52 -7.02 -1.40
N TRP A 75 14.91 -7.82 -0.52
CA TRP A 75 13.58 -8.38 -0.75
C TRP A 75 12.49 -7.29 -0.80
N SER A 76 12.57 -6.28 0.08
CA SER A 76 11.71 -5.09 0.02
C SER A 76 11.83 -4.37 -1.31
N GLU A 77 13.07 -4.17 -1.80
CA GLU A 77 13.35 -3.48 -3.07
C GLU A 77 12.75 -4.25 -4.26
N ILE A 78 12.99 -5.55 -4.35
CA ILE A 78 12.48 -6.40 -5.44
C ILE A 78 10.95 -6.42 -5.44
N ASN A 79 10.31 -6.71 -4.31
CA ASN A 79 8.85 -6.82 -4.27
C ASN A 79 8.16 -5.47 -4.48
N CYS A 80 8.64 -4.40 -3.85
CA CYS A 80 8.08 -3.07 -4.05
C CYS A 80 8.14 -2.66 -5.52
N LYS A 81 9.29 -2.80 -6.17
CA LYS A 81 9.45 -2.47 -7.59
C LYS A 81 8.61 -3.38 -8.49
N THR A 82 8.49 -4.67 -8.17
CA THR A 82 7.63 -5.61 -8.90
C THR A 82 6.17 -5.16 -8.85
N GLU A 83 5.67 -4.83 -7.67
CA GLU A 83 4.29 -4.43 -7.48
C GLU A 83 3.99 -3.07 -8.11
N ILE A 84 4.90 -2.10 -8.01
CA ILE A 84 4.79 -0.82 -8.73
C ILE A 84 4.65 -1.07 -10.24
N LYS A 85 5.53 -1.89 -10.83
CA LYS A 85 5.48 -2.22 -12.26
C LYS A 85 4.19 -2.93 -12.67
N ILE A 86 3.62 -3.78 -11.81
CA ILE A 86 2.31 -4.41 -12.05
C ILE A 86 1.23 -3.33 -12.21
N PHE A 87 1.18 -2.35 -11.31
CA PHE A 87 0.20 -1.27 -11.38
C PHE A 87 0.41 -0.38 -12.59
N GLU A 88 1.63 0.02 -12.86
CA GLU A 88 2.00 0.86 -14.02
C GLU A 88 1.64 0.18 -15.34
N LYS A 89 1.92 -1.12 -15.51
CA LYS A 89 1.56 -1.91 -16.70
C LYS A 89 0.04 -2.02 -16.89
N CYS A 90 -0.74 -1.91 -15.81
CA CYS A 90 -2.20 -1.86 -15.86
C CYS A 90 -2.74 -0.42 -16.00
N GLY A 91 -1.88 0.59 -16.23
CA GLY A 91 -2.27 1.98 -16.37
C GLY A 91 -2.72 2.65 -15.08
N ILE A 92 -2.35 2.09 -13.93
CA ILE A 92 -2.68 2.63 -12.61
C ILE A 92 -1.47 3.41 -12.09
N GLU A 93 -1.68 4.68 -11.75
CA GLU A 93 -0.62 5.56 -11.28
C GLU A 93 -0.18 5.22 -9.87
N VAL A 94 1.14 5.08 -9.66
CA VAL A 94 1.77 4.96 -8.36
C VAL A 94 2.34 6.32 -7.96
N THR A 95 1.92 6.86 -6.81
CA THR A 95 2.23 8.25 -6.42
C THR A 95 3.58 8.39 -5.75
N ASP A 96 3.94 7.46 -4.89
CA ASP A 96 5.19 7.45 -4.12
C ASP A 96 5.45 6.06 -3.53
N HIS A 97 6.68 5.83 -3.06
CA HIS A 97 7.02 4.60 -2.35
C HIS A 97 8.09 4.83 -1.28
N ILE A 98 8.10 3.95 -0.29
CA ILE A 98 9.09 3.89 0.79
C ILE A 98 9.56 2.45 0.91
N ILE A 99 10.90 2.27 0.94
CA ILE A 99 11.54 0.96 1.10
C ILE A 99 12.40 0.96 2.35
N ARG A 100 12.18 0.00 3.23
CA ARG A 100 12.92 -0.22 4.47
C ARG A 100 13.46 -1.66 4.52
N GLU A 101 14.14 -2.00 5.62
CA GLU A 101 14.79 -3.30 5.81
C GLU A 101 13.83 -4.48 5.57
N LYS A 102 12.67 -4.45 6.21
CA LYS A 102 11.69 -5.55 6.21
C LYS A 102 10.29 -5.14 5.77
N VAL A 103 10.12 -3.85 5.45
CA VAL A 103 8.83 -3.25 5.14
C VAL A 103 8.98 -2.36 3.93
N TYR A 104 7.97 -2.37 3.07
CA TYR A 104 7.83 -1.37 2.03
C TYR A 104 6.39 -0.85 1.95
N SER A 105 6.22 0.32 1.41
CA SER A 105 4.90 0.87 1.14
C SER A 105 4.91 1.69 -0.15
N TYR A 106 3.76 1.77 -0.78
CA TYR A 106 3.54 2.62 -1.94
C TYR A 106 2.11 3.14 -1.99
N GLY A 107 1.95 4.31 -2.59
CA GLY A 107 0.66 4.94 -2.80
C GLY A 107 0.14 4.66 -4.21
N ILE A 108 -1.15 4.43 -4.35
CA ILE A 108 -1.82 4.18 -5.62
C ILE A 108 -2.98 5.13 -5.77
N GLN A 109 -3.08 5.76 -6.94
CA GLN A 109 -4.24 6.56 -7.29
C GLN A 109 -5.38 5.65 -7.74
N ARG A 110 -6.53 5.72 -7.09
CA ARG A 110 -7.75 5.03 -7.55
C ARG A 110 -8.41 5.77 -8.71
N GLU A 111 -9.41 5.11 -9.32
CA GLU A 111 -10.22 5.67 -10.40
C GLU A 111 -10.72 7.09 -10.06
N LYS A 112 -10.46 8.01 -10.97
CA LYS A 112 -10.77 9.46 -10.83
C LYS A 112 -12.23 9.75 -10.41
N LYS A 113 -13.18 8.87 -10.77
CA LYS A 113 -14.61 9.07 -10.45
C LYS A 113 -14.87 9.01 -8.93
N PHE A 114 -14.28 8.04 -8.23
CA PHE A 114 -14.46 7.90 -6.78
C PHE A 114 -13.82 9.07 -6.02
N TYR A 115 -12.61 9.48 -6.40
CA TYR A 115 -11.93 10.59 -5.75
C TYR A 115 -12.59 11.94 -6.00
N LYS A 116 -13.17 12.17 -7.18
CA LYS A 116 -13.97 13.36 -7.44
C LYS A 116 -15.16 13.51 -6.49
N GLU A 117 -15.75 12.40 -6.06
CA GLU A 117 -16.80 12.46 -5.03
C GLU A 117 -16.21 12.76 -3.64
N LEU A 118 -15.03 12.21 -3.30
CA LEU A 118 -14.35 12.52 -2.05
C LEU A 118 -13.87 13.97 -1.97
N GLU A 119 -13.43 14.56 -3.09
CA GLU A 119 -13.00 15.95 -3.19
C GLU A 119 -14.14 16.95 -2.89
N LYS A 120 -15.39 16.56 -3.09
CA LYS A 120 -16.56 17.39 -2.78
C LYS A 120 -16.87 17.46 -1.29
N ILE A 121 -16.29 16.58 -0.49
CA ILE A 121 -16.53 16.52 0.95
C ILE A 121 -15.71 17.62 1.63
N PRO A 122 -16.35 18.56 2.35
CA PRO A 122 -15.66 19.62 3.08
C PRO A 122 -14.66 19.05 4.09
N ASP A 123 -13.54 19.74 4.29
CA ASP A 123 -12.52 19.34 5.27
C ASP A 123 -13.09 19.17 6.68
N SER A 124 -14.12 19.92 7.04
CA SER A 124 -14.80 19.83 8.33
C SER A 124 -15.55 18.51 8.56
N GLU A 125 -15.90 17.78 7.49
CA GLU A 125 -16.59 16.50 7.57
C GLU A 125 -15.63 15.31 7.68
N TRP A 126 -14.34 15.52 7.35
CA TRP A 126 -13.35 14.49 7.50
C TRP A 126 -13.07 14.23 8.98
N LEU A 127 -12.95 12.95 9.35
CA LEU A 127 -12.65 12.57 10.73
C LEU A 127 -11.40 13.29 11.23
N ASN A 128 -11.56 14.02 12.30
CA ASN A 128 -10.46 14.68 12.97
C ASN A 128 -9.62 13.62 13.70
N THR A 129 -8.31 13.61 13.46
CA THR A 129 -7.35 12.73 14.14
C THR A 129 -7.44 12.83 15.67
N THR A 130 -7.83 14.00 16.19
CA THR A 130 -8.06 14.23 17.63
C THR A 130 -9.12 13.28 18.22
N ASN A 131 -10.14 12.92 17.45
CA ASN A 131 -11.17 11.99 17.93
C ASN A 131 -10.67 10.54 17.93
N VAL A 132 -9.80 10.18 16.99
CA VAL A 132 -9.18 8.84 16.94
C VAL A 132 -8.23 8.67 18.13
N THR A 133 -7.40 9.66 18.44
CA THR A 133 -6.44 9.58 19.55
C THR A 133 -7.10 9.51 20.93
N ARG A 134 -8.27 10.11 21.11
CA ARG A 134 -9.02 10.07 22.40
C ARG A 134 -9.57 8.67 22.74
N THR A 135 -9.77 7.83 21.74
CA THR A 135 -10.35 6.49 21.91
C THR A 135 -9.30 5.38 21.98
N ILE A 136 -8.02 5.71 21.70
CA ILE A 136 -6.93 4.74 21.67
C ILE A 136 -6.14 4.83 22.99
N SER A 137 -5.87 3.67 23.63
CA SER A 137 -5.03 3.63 24.84
C SER A 137 -3.58 4.03 24.54
N GLN A 138 -2.86 4.54 25.54
CA GLN A 138 -1.46 4.95 25.40
C GLN A 138 -0.55 3.79 24.94
N ASP A 139 -0.82 2.56 25.38
CA ASP A 139 -0.06 1.38 24.96
C ASP A 139 -0.24 1.10 23.47
N VAL A 140 -1.46 1.21 22.97
CA VAL A 140 -1.76 1.05 21.53
C VAL A 140 -1.15 2.18 20.71
N LEU A 141 -1.22 3.43 21.19
CA LEU A 141 -0.53 4.55 20.53
C LEU A 141 0.96 4.31 20.43
N GLY A 142 1.61 3.82 21.50
CA GLY A 142 3.04 3.49 21.48
C GLY A 142 3.38 2.37 20.49
N GLN A 143 2.49 1.39 20.29
CA GLN A 143 2.66 0.35 19.28
C GLN A 143 2.51 0.91 17.86
N ILE A 144 1.51 1.76 17.63
CA ILE A 144 1.31 2.45 16.34
C ILE A 144 2.52 3.32 16.00
N GLU A 145 3.07 4.06 16.97
CA GLU A 145 4.24 4.91 16.79
C GLU A 145 5.48 4.09 16.39
N LYS A 146 5.74 2.97 17.09
CA LYS A 146 6.83 2.04 16.72
C LYS A 146 6.66 1.50 15.31
N THR A 147 5.45 1.10 14.95
CA THR A 147 5.14 0.61 13.60
C THR A 147 5.32 1.73 12.57
N ALA A 148 4.78 2.92 12.83
CA ALA A 148 4.93 4.09 11.97
C ALA A 148 6.41 4.37 11.69
N THR A 149 7.23 4.45 12.74
CA THR A 149 8.67 4.68 12.63
C THR A 149 9.37 3.60 11.79
N SER A 150 8.99 2.32 11.98
CA SER A 150 9.58 1.20 11.23
C SER A 150 9.32 1.30 9.72
N ILE A 151 8.18 1.83 9.32
CA ILE A 151 7.79 2.03 7.91
C ILE A 151 8.16 3.42 7.37
N GLY A 152 8.79 4.28 8.18
CA GLY A 152 9.22 5.62 7.77
C GLY A 152 8.11 6.68 7.76
N PHE A 153 7.06 6.46 8.53
CA PHE A 153 5.98 7.42 8.77
C PHE A 153 6.10 8.05 10.15
N THR A 154 5.47 9.23 10.33
CA THR A 154 5.20 9.77 11.66
C THR A 154 3.93 9.14 12.23
N LEU A 155 3.79 9.17 13.56
CA LEU A 155 2.55 8.75 14.23
C LEU A 155 1.34 9.51 13.66
N GLU A 156 1.49 10.82 13.45
CA GLU A 156 0.44 11.68 12.90
C GLU A 156 0.00 11.22 11.50
N ASN A 157 0.95 10.90 10.62
CA ASN A 157 0.63 10.40 9.27
C ASN A 157 -0.16 9.09 9.32
N VAL A 158 0.21 8.16 10.21
CA VAL A 158 -0.50 6.88 10.33
C VAL A 158 -1.89 7.09 10.91
N LEU A 159 -2.03 7.92 11.94
CA LEU A 159 -3.35 8.23 12.53
C LEU A 159 -4.26 8.93 11.52
N GLN A 160 -3.72 9.84 10.70
CA GLN A 160 -4.47 10.47 9.62
C GLN A 160 -4.97 9.45 8.60
N LEU A 161 -4.10 8.55 8.14
CA LEU A 161 -4.48 7.47 7.21
C LEU A 161 -5.55 6.55 7.80
N MET A 162 -5.44 6.20 9.09
CA MET A 162 -6.44 5.37 9.77
C MET A 162 -7.80 6.09 9.86
N ALA A 163 -7.80 7.39 10.18
CA ALA A 163 -9.01 8.19 10.26
C ALA A 163 -9.69 8.29 8.88
N GLU A 164 -8.93 8.60 7.83
CA GLU A 164 -9.42 8.67 6.46
C GLU A 164 -9.99 7.32 5.99
N ASN A 165 -9.28 6.23 6.25
CA ASN A 165 -9.74 4.89 5.92
C ASN A 165 -11.05 4.51 6.62
N ALA A 166 -11.19 4.84 7.90
CA ALA A 166 -12.42 4.60 8.65
C ALA A 166 -13.59 5.40 8.08
N PHE A 167 -13.38 6.67 7.76
CA PHE A 167 -14.38 7.53 7.16
C PHE A 167 -14.84 7.04 5.79
N ILE A 168 -13.90 6.69 4.90
CA ILE A 168 -14.19 6.16 3.57
C ILE A 168 -14.96 4.83 3.66
N THR A 169 -14.61 3.98 4.61
CA THR A 169 -15.31 2.71 4.86
C THR A 169 -16.77 2.95 5.25
N GLN A 170 -17.03 3.96 6.11
CA GLN A 170 -18.40 4.35 6.49
C GLN A 170 -19.18 4.92 5.30
N LEU A 171 -18.56 5.76 4.48
CA LEU A 171 -19.20 6.30 3.28
C LEU A 171 -19.62 5.18 2.32
N ARG A 172 -18.75 4.22 2.06
CA ARG A 172 -19.05 3.07 1.19
C ARG A 172 -20.21 2.21 1.71
N SER A 173 -20.34 2.08 3.03
CA SER A 173 -21.45 1.32 3.62
C SER A 173 -22.81 2.00 3.43
N LYS A 174 -22.82 3.34 3.31
CA LYS A 174 -24.04 4.13 3.08
C LYS A 174 -24.43 4.23 1.60
N MET A 175 -23.51 3.95 0.68
CA MET A 175 -23.74 4.02 -0.77
C MET A 175 -24.21 2.68 -1.39
N LYS A 176 -24.26 1.62 -0.58
CA LYS A 176 -24.84 0.31 -0.97
C LYS A 176 -26.31 0.26 -0.63
#